data_324607d5ac400ea4614bbe7e20f622ab
#
_entry.id   324607d5ac400ea4614bbe7e20f622ab
#
_cell.length_a   1.000
_cell.length_b   1.000
_cell.length_c   1.000
_cell.angle_alpha   90.00
_cell.angle_beta   90.00
_cell.angle_gamma   90.00
#
_symmetry.space_group_name_H-M   'P 1'
#
loop_
_entity.id
_entity.type
_entity.pdbx_description
1 polymer ?
#
loop_
_entity_poly.entity_id
_entity_poly.type
_entity_poly.pdbx_seq_one_letter_code
_entity_poly.pdbx_strand_id
1 'polypeptide(L)'
;MEIVKFYLDNPFPVYKLNLYHQTPKSRERTYKRIQEVRLDVEMSLAEETSLEITCKNINKGNGLKHLCQVLNLPIEQTIVVGDAGNDVEALKVAGLAVVMDNAIDEIKQYGDVIVSDCDHDGVKEVIEKYLLKE
;
A
#
# COMPACT_ATOMS: atom_id res chain seq x y z
N MET A 1 4.59 -2.10 -29.06
CA MET A 1 3.30 -2.84 -29.00
C MET A 1 2.42 -2.10 -28.01
N GLU A 2 1.25 -1.63 -28.42
CA GLU A 2 0.34 -1.01 -27.49
C GLU A 2 -0.27 -2.05 -26.56
N ILE A 3 -0.15 -1.88 -25.26
CA ILE A 3 -0.63 -2.82 -24.24
C ILE A 3 -2.14 -3.08 -24.35
N VAL A 4 -2.90 -2.04 -24.70
CA VAL A 4 -4.37 -2.13 -24.89
C VAL A 4 -4.69 -3.08 -26.05
N LYS A 5 -4.02 -2.96 -27.19
CA LYS A 5 -4.22 -3.86 -28.34
C LYS A 5 -3.83 -5.28 -27.98
N PHE A 6 -2.70 -5.48 -27.30
CA PHE A 6 -2.29 -6.80 -26.83
C PHE A 6 -3.33 -7.45 -25.94
N TYR A 7 -3.91 -6.68 -24.98
CA TYR A 7 -4.95 -7.18 -24.10
C TYR A 7 -6.25 -7.53 -24.85
N LEU A 8 -6.65 -6.69 -25.79
CA LEU A 8 -7.87 -6.95 -26.59
C LEU A 8 -7.73 -8.19 -27.46
N ASP A 9 -6.52 -8.43 -28.01
CA ASP A 9 -6.24 -9.61 -28.83
C ASP A 9 -6.06 -10.88 -27.96
N ASN A 10 -5.66 -10.74 -26.69
CA ASN A 10 -5.38 -11.83 -25.76
C ASN A 10 -5.94 -11.51 -24.35
N PRO A 11 -7.27 -11.55 -24.14
CA PRO A 11 -7.86 -11.22 -22.84
C PRO A 11 -7.39 -12.16 -21.73
N PHE A 12 -6.96 -11.61 -20.60
CA PHE A 12 -6.58 -12.34 -19.39
C PHE A 12 -7.02 -11.56 -18.14
N PRO A 13 -7.20 -12.21 -16.98
CA PRO A 13 -7.53 -11.51 -15.74
C PRO A 13 -6.45 -10.50 -15.37
N VAL A 14 -6.84 -9.23 -15.17
CA VAL A 14 -5.96 -8.18 -14.68
C VAL A 14 -6.31 -7.91 -13.21
N TYR A 15 -5.38 -8.21 -12.31
CA TYR A 15 -5.58 -8.02 -10.88
C TYR A 15 -5.08 -6.67 -10.39
N LYS A 16 -4.05 -6.12 -11.06
CA LYS A 16 -3.41 -4.87 -10.71
C LYS A 16 -2.79 -4.24 -11.95
N LEU A 17 -2.93 -2.93 -12.07
CA LEU A 17 -2.16 -2.11 -13.00
C LEU A 17 -1.19 -1.23 -12.22
N ASN A 18 0.05 -1.15 -12.67
CA ASN A 18 1.01 -0.21 -12.14
C ASN A 18 1.46 0.72 -13.26
N LEU A 19 1.13 2.00 -13.13
CA LEU A 19 1.42 3.04 -14.12
C LEU A 19 2.61 3.86 -13.65
N TYR A 20 3.71 3.80 -14.41
CA TYR A 20 4.90 4.61 -14.17
C TYR A 20 4.85 5.87 -15.05
N HIS A 21 5.11 7.02 -14.43
CA HIS A 21 5.08 8.32 -15.07
C HIS A 21 6.48 8.94 -15.09
N GLN A 22 6.74 9.80 -16.05
CA GLN A 22 8.02 10.51 -16.13
C GLN A 22 8.20 11.56 -15.03
N THR A 23 7.10 12.08 -14.48
CA THR A 23 7.12 13.13 -13.45
C THR A 23 5.94 12.95 -12.48
N PRO A 24 6.06 13.41 -11.21
CA PRO A 24 4.95 13.47 -10.27
C PRO A 24 3.73 14.23 -10.83
N LYS A 25 3.94 15.30 -11.57
CA LYS A 25 2.87 16.09 -12.20
C LYS A 25 2.09 15.30 -13.24
N SER A 26 2.75 14.44 -14.01
CA SER A 26 2.06 13.57 -14.99
C SER A 26 1.27 12.47 -14.30
N ARG A 27 1.77 11.92 -13.18
CA ARG A 27 1.03 10.99 -12.32
C ARG A 27 -0.23 11.64 -11.75
N GLU A 28 -0.10 12.82 -11.16
CA GLU A 28 -1.22 13.59 -10.60
C GLU A 28 -2.33 13.85 -11.63
N ARG A 29 -1.97 14.20 -12.86
CA ARG A 29 -2.92 14.38 -13.95
C ARG A 29 -3.66 13.08 -14.30
N THR A 30 -2.95 11.95 -14.33
CA THR A 30 -3.58 10.64 -14.58
C THR A 30 -4.53 10.27 -13.45
N TYR A 31 -4.10 10.46 -12.20
CA TYR A 31 -4.92 10.21 -11.01
C TYR A 31 -6.25 10.98 -11.07
N LYS A 32 -6.21 12.30 -11.32
CA LYS A 32 -7.41 13.14 -11.45
C LYS A 32 -8.33 12.68 -12.58
N ARG A 33 -7.77 12.32 -13.75
CA ARG A 33 -8.56 11.82 -14.87
C ARG A 33 -9.31 10.53 -14.53
N ILE A 34 -8.69 9.61 -13.81
CA ILE A 34 -9.35 8.37 -13.40
C ILE A 34 -10.48 8.67 -12.40
N GLN A 35 -10.28 9.60 -11.47
CA GLN A 35 -11.33 10.05 -10.55
C GLN A 35 -12.52 10.68 -11.30
N GLU A 36 -12.26 11.52 -12.29
CA GLU A 36 -13.31 12.18 -13.11
C GLU A 36 -14.19 11.16 -13.86
N VAL A 37 -13.60 10.07 -14.36
CA VAL A 37 -14.35 9.01 -15.07
C VAL A 37 -15.12 8.10 -14.11
N ARG A 38 -14.91 8.24 -12.79
CA ARG A 38 -15.59 7.47 -11.74
C ARG A 38 -15.55 5.95 -11.94
N LEU A 39 -14.38 5.44 -12.33
CA LEU A 39 -14.17 4.00 -12.37
C LEU A 39 -14.25 3.42 -10.96
N ASP A 40 -14.83 2.23 -10.84
CA ASP A 40 -14.96 1.51 -9.57
C ASP A 40 -13.66 0.77 -9.24
N VAL A 41 -12.62 1.53 -8.93
CA VAL A 41 -11.26 1.06 -8.65
C VAL A 41 -10.68 1.71 -7.39
N GLU A 42 -9.73 1.03 -6.78
CA GLU A 42 -8.83 1.60 -5.77
C GLU A 42 -7.59 2.16 -6.46
N MET A 43 -7.12 3.31 -6.00
CA MET A 43 -5.89 3.93 -6.46
C MET A 43 -4.99 4.23 -5.28
N SER A 44 -3.72 3.85 -5.36
CA SER A 44 -2.72 4.15 -4.34
C SER A 44 -1.43 4.70 -4.94
N LEU A 45 -0.78 5.56 -4.17
CA LEU A 45 0.49 6.19 -4.50
C LEU A 45 1.58 5.46 -3.73
N ALA A 46 2.32 4.58 -4.40
CA ALA A 46 3.38 3.79 -3.76
C ALA A 46 4.74 4.50 -3.82
N GLU A 47 5.03 5.13 -4.94
CA GLU A 47 6.28 5.84 -5.20
C GLU A 47 5.98 7.23 -5.80
N GLU A 48 7.00 8.07 -5.90
CA GLU A 48 6.87 9.45 -6.38
C GLU A 48 6.20 9.57 -7.77
N THR A 49 6.45 8.61 -8.65
CA THR A 49 5.96 8.61 -10.03
C THR A 49 5.04 7.44 -10.36
N SER A 50 4.80 6.51 -9.44
CA SER A 50 3.95 5.35 -9.67
C SER A 50 2.50 5.58 -9.21
N LEU A 51 1.57 4.98 -9.94
CA LEU A 51 0.15 4.92 -9.60
C LEU A 51 -0.31 3.47 -9.73
N GLU A 52 -0.66 2.88 -8.61
CA GLU A 52 -1.22 1.54 -8.55
C GLU A 52 -2.75 1.60 -8.64
N ILE A 53 -3.33 0.72 -9.43
CA ILE A 53 -4.78 0.61 -9.62
C ILE A 53 -5.18 -0.83 -9.43
N THR A 54 -6.14 -1.08 -8.56
CA THR A 54 -6.73 -2.39 -8.28
C THR A 54 -8.25 -2.31 -8.36
N CYS A 55 -8.93 -3.46 -8.33
CA CYS A 55 -10.36 -3.47 -8.15
C CYS A 55 -10.73 -2.84 -6.81
N LYS A 56 -11.93 -2.28 -6.72
CA LYS A 56 -12.47 -1.71 -5.49
C LYS A 56 -12.38 -2.70 -4.33
N ASN A 57 -12.05 -2.20 -3.16
CA ASN A 57 -11.84 -2.97 -1.92
C ASN A 57 -10.65 -3.96 -1.97
N ILE A 58 -9.82 -3.94 -3.01
CA ILE A 58 -8.58 -4.71 -3.07
C ILE A 58 -7.43 -3.81 -2.64
N ASN A 59 -7.13 -3.81 -1.35
CA ASN A 59 -6.05 -3.08 -0.72
C ASN A 59 -5.39 -3.91 0.39
N LYS A 60 -4.24 -3.47 0.91
CA LYS A 60 -3.48 -4.20 1.94
C LYS A 60 -4.25 -4.38 3.25
N GLY A 61 -5.11 -3.43 3.62
CA GLY A 61 -5.92 -3.54 4.84
C GLY A 61 -6.98 -4.64 4.75
N ASN A 62 -7.69 -4.72 3.64
CA ASN A 62 -8.65 -5.79 3.41
C ASN A 62 -7.96 -7.15 3.23
N GLY A 63 -6.79 -7.18 2.61
CA GLY A 63 -5.94 -8.36 2.54
C GLY A 63 -5.55 -8.87 3.93
N LEU A 64 -5.10 -7.98 4.81
CA LEU A 64 -4.75 -8.31 6.20
C LEU A 64 -5.95 -8.86 6.97
N LYS A 65 -7.12 -8.20 6.90
CA LYS A 65 -8.36 -8.69 7.53
C LYS A 65 -8.71 -10.10 7.07
N HIS A 66 -8.65 -10.34 5.77
CA HIS A 66 -8.94 -11.66 5.22
C HIS A 66 -7.93 -12.71 5.68
N LEU A 67 -6.63 -12.38 5.68
CA LEU A 67 -5.58 -13.26 6.19
C LEU A 67 -5.81 -13.63 7.65
N CYS A 68 -6.12 -12.65 8.50
CA CYS A 68 -6.43 -12.88 9.91
C CYS A 68 -7.65 -13.81 10.08
N GLN A 69 -8.69 -13.64 9.26
CA GLN A 69 -9.86 -14.53 9.27
C GLN A 69 -9.49 -15.97 8.89
N VAL A 70 -8.72 -16.16 7.81
CA VAL A 70 -8.29 -17.48 7.34
C VAL A 70 -7.41 -18.19 8.38
N LEU A 71 -6.55 -17.44 9.06
CA LEU A 71 -5.63 -17.97 10.09
C LEU A 71 -6.28 -18.04 11.48
N ASN A 72 -7.52 -17.56 11.65
CA ASN A 72 -8.20 -17.42 12.93
C ASN A 72 -7.37 -16.65 13.96
N LEU A 73 -6.77 -15.56 13.53
CA LEU A 73 -5.98 -14.65 14.37
C LEU A 73 -6.73 -13.34 14.61
N PRO A 74 -6.77 -12.82 15.85
CA PRO A 74 -7.29 -11.48 16.11
C PRO A 74 -6.43 -10.42 15.39
N ILE A 75 -7.09 -9.47 14.72
CA ILE A 75 -6.37 -8.42 13.99
C ILE A 75 -5.58 -7.52 14.94
N GLU A 76 -6.02 -7.40 16.18
CA GLU A 76 -5.36 -6.65 17.26
C GLU A 76 -4.00 -7.24 17.65
N GLN A 77 -3.70 -8.46 17.22
CA GLN A 77 -2.40 -9.13 17.44
C GLN A 77 -1.47 -8.97 16.22
N THR A 78 -1.82 -8.13 15.26
CA THR A 78 -0.97 -7.87 14.09
C THR A 78 -0.08 -6.65 14.30
N ILE A 79 1.10 -6.70 13.72
CA ILE A 79 2.00 -5.55 13.56
C ILE A 79 2.14 -5.28 12.08
N VAL A 80 1.82 -4.08 11.65
CA VAL A 80 2.03 -3.64 10.27
C VAL A 80 3.15 -2.61 10.25
N VAL A 81 4.14 -2.83 9.39
CA VAL A 81 5.20 -1.86 9.11
C VAL A 81 4.99 -1.33 7.71
N GLY A 82 4.97 -0.02 7.55
CA GLY A 82 4.74 0.61 6.25
C GLY A 82 5.42 1.98 6.13
N ASP A 83 5.56 2.45 4.89
CA ASP A 83 6.20 3.74 4.59
C ASP A 83 5.51 4.51 3.46
N ALA A 84 4.53 3.91 2.78
CA ALA A 84 3.94 4.47 1.57
C ALA A 84 2.40 4.47 1.57
N GLY A 85 1.81 5.18 0.60
CA GLY A 85 0.36 5.36 0.52
C GLY A 85 -0.44 4.06 0.37
N ASN A 86 0.16 3.01 -0.21
CA ASN A 86 -0.48 1.70 -0.33
C ASN A 86 -0.52 0.90 0.99
N ASP A 87 0.19 1.35 2.04
CA ASP A 87 0.18 0.74 3.37
C ASP A 87 -0.89 1.32 4.29
N VAL A 88 -1.43 2.49 3.97
CA VAL A 88 -2.34 3.26 4.84
C VAL A 88 -3.52 2.43 5.33
N GLU A 89 -4.18 1.69 4.44
CA GLU A 89 -5.34 0.87 4.83
C GLU A 89 -4.97 -0.32 5.74
N ALA A 90 -3.73 -0.83 5.63
CA ALA A 90 -3.23 -1.86 6.54
C ALA A 90 -2.84 -1.26 7.90
N LEU A 91 -2.17 -0.10 7.90
CA LEU A 91 -1.83 0.63 9.14
C LEU A 91 -3.08 0.96 9.96
N LYS A 92 -4.16 1.44 9.32
CA LYS A 92 -5.43 1.77 9.99
C LYS A 92 -6.10 0.60 10.72
N VAL A 93 -5.85 -0.63 10.32
CA VAL A 93 -6.54 -1.81 10.85
C VAL A 93 -5.64 -2.72 11.68
N ALA A 94 -4.35 -2.42 11.74
CA ALA A 94 -3.37 -3.17 12.53
C ALA A 94 -3.63 -3.07 14.03
N GLY A 95 -3.20 -4.07 14.78
CA GLY A 95 -3.12 -4.00 16.23
C GLY A 95 -2.01 -3.05 16.70
N LEU A 96 -0.90 -2.99 15.95
CA LEU A 96 0.16 -1.99 16.11
C LEU A 96 0.58 -1.50 14.72
N ALA A 97 0.35 -0.22 14.47
CA ALA A 97 0.78 0.45 13.25
C ALA A 97 2.18 1.06 13.44
N VAL A 98 3.14 0.60 12.67
CA VAL A 98 4.53 1.11 12.70
C VAL A 98 4.84 1.77 11.37
N VAL A 99 5.32 3.01 11.41
CA VAL A 99 5.70 3.75 10.21
C VAL A 99 7.20 3.98 10.21
N MET A 100 7.83 3.79 9.06
CA MET A 100 9.26 4.00 8.88
C MET A 100 9.56 5.50 8.71
N ASP A 101 10.71 5.98 9.19
CA ASP A 101 11.03 7.42 9.20
C ASP A 101 11.22 8.02 7.80
N ASN A 102 11.50 7.20 6.77
CA ASN A 102 11.51 7.66 5.37
C ASN A 102 10.11 7.95 4.79
N ALA A 103 9.04 7.63 5.50
CA ALA A 103 7.68 7.98 5.08
C ALA A 103 7.45 9.49 5.13
N ILE A 104 6.60 10.00 4.24
CA ILE A 104 6.15 11.39 4.28
C ILE A 104 5.20 11.63 5.46
N ASP A 105 5.07 12.89 5.90
CA ASP A 105 4.28 13.26 7.11
C ASP A 105 2.82 12.81 7.01
N GLU A 106 2.23 12.81 5.81
CA GLU A 106 0.87 12.35 5.57
C GLU A 106 0.69 10.84 5.87
N ILE A 107 1.76 10.06 5.81
CA ILE A 107 1.73 8.62 6.17
C ILE A 107 2.08 8.44 7.64
N LYS A 108 3.02 9.22 8.18
CA LYS A 108 3.45 9.15 9.58
C LYS A 108 2.29 9.33 10.57
N GLN A 109 1.25 10.10 10.20
CA GLN A 109 0.07 10.28 11.05
C GLN A 109 -0.76 9.01 11.31
N TYR A 110 -0.55 7.93 10.54
CA TYR A 110 -1.24 6.65 10.73
C TYR A 110 -0.46 5.66 11.60
N GLY A 111 0.75 6.03 12.06
CA GLY A 111 1.58 5.19 12.91
C GLY A 111 1.32 5.43 14.40
N ASP A 112 1.23 4.35 15.16
CA ASP A 112 1.32 4.39 16.63
C ASP A 112 2.78 4.61 17.05
N VAL A 113 3.71 4.14 16.23
CA VAL A 113 5.16 4.22 16.45
C VAL A 113 5.86 4.58 15.14
N ILE A 114 6.89 5.42 15.24
CA ILE A 114 7.84 5.68 14.14
C ILE A 114 9.15 4.99 14.51
N VAL A 115 9.73 4.27 13.54
CA VAL A 115 11.02 3.58 13.65
C VAL A 115 12.00 4.11 12.63
N SER A 116 13.26 3.70 12.72
CA SER A 116 14.30 4.06 11.75
C SER A 116 13.88 3.81 10.32
N ASP A 117 14.50 4.51 9.38
CA ASP A 117 14.21 4.38 7.95
C ASP A 117 14.70 3.04 7.36
N CYS A 118 14.44 2.85 6.06
CA CYS A 118 14.78 1.61 5.35
C CYS A 118 16.31 1.36 5.22
N ASP A 119 17.13 2.39 5.33
CA ASP A 119 18.59 2.30 5.28
C ASP A 119 19.24 2.08 6.66
N HIS A 120 18.46 2.20 7.74
CA HIS A 120 18.88 2.12 9.14
C HIS A 120 18.15 1.03 9.93
N ASP A 121 17.84 -0.10 9.29
CA ASP A 121 17.30 -1.31 9.94
C ASP A 121 15.94 -1.11 10.69
N GLY A 122 15.07 -0.19 10.27
CA GLY A 122 13.80 0.09 10.95
C GLY A 122 12.91 -1.15 11.18
N VAL A 123 12.84 -2.07 10.22
CA VAL A 123 12.10 -3.35 10.40
C VAL A 123 12.74 -4.23 11.47
N LYS A 124 14.07 -4.28 11.54
CA LYS A 124 14.79 -5.01 12.59
C LYS A 124 14.47 -4.45 13.98
N GLU A 125 14.43 -3.11 14.12
CA GLU A 125 14.03 -2.45 15.36
C GLU A 125 12.64 -2.93 15.84
N VAL A 126 11.68 -3.05 14.92
CA VAL A 126 10.34 -3.58 15.24
C VAL A 126 10.40 -5.02 15.74
N ILE A 127 11.14 -5.88 15.03
CA ILE A 127 11.26 -7.29 15.38
C ILE A 127 11.88 -7.46 16.77
N GLU A 128 12.99 -6.79 17.03
CA GLU A 128 13.70 -6.86 18.32
C GLU A 128 12.85 -6.30 19.48
N LYS A 129 12.12 -5.21 19.24
CA LYS A 129 11.36 -4.53 20.28
C LYS A 129 10.02 -5.19 20.60
N TYR A 130 9.35 -5.79 19.63
CA TYR A 130 7.96 -6.26 19.79
C TYR A 130 7.77 -7.77 19.62
N LEU A 131 8.68 -8.47 18.92
CA LEU A 131 8.53 -9.90 18.65
C LEU A 131 9.54 -10.77 19.42
N LEU A 132 10.75 -10.28 19.67
CA LEU A 132 11.81 -11.04 20.35
C LEU A 132 11.98 -10.66 21.81
N LYS A 133 10.98 -10.08 22.48
CA LYS A 133 11.05 -9.86 23.93
C LYS A 133 10.97 -11.20 24.63
N GLU A 134 12.04 -11.58 25.35
CA GLU A 134 12.03 -12.60 26.38
C GLU A 134 11.29 -12.12 27.62
#